data_f76339f92f16afeeaafa3797cf7f2ed5
#
_entry.id   f76339f92f16afeeaafa3797cf7f2ed5
#
_cell.length_a   1.000
_cell.length_b   1.000
_cell.length_c   1.000
_cell.angle_alpha   90.00
_cell.angle_beta   90.00
_cell.angle_gamma   90.00
#
_symmetry.space_group_name_H-M   'P 1'
#
loop_
_entity.id
_entity.type
_entity.pdbx_description
1 polymer ?
#
loop_
_entity_poly.entity_id
_entity_poly.type
_entity_poly.pdbx_seq_one_letter_code
_entity_poly.pdbx_strand_id
1 'polypeptide(L)'
;PGWVFGSNMLSDMGCSHVRVTEVAFNASCICCGLVLMAFGMSKVMFGRGVTAYSGFFLAPAGFLLSTVGVVPSDYIHWLHLSVAYGFALCATVYMLMSLSECWRTNRFVCGAFGSAFLIVCIGSFFSGSAALAETWLVILFMIWMLLDAAMVVVSDFFGKSRHA
;
A
#
# COMPACT_ATOMS: atom_id res chain seq x y z
N PRO A 1 -15.62 -8.91 -22.58
CA PRO A 1 -16.21 -8.71 -21.27
C PRO A 1 -15.38 -7.66 -20.53
N GLY A 2 -16.05 -6.70 -19.84
CA GLY A 2 -15.39 -5.70 -19.04
C GLY A 2 -14.81 -6.29 -17.74
N TRP A 3 -13.97 -5.54 -17.05
CA TRP A 3 -13.46 -5.90 -15.73
C TRP A 3 -14.63 -6.03 -14.72
N VAL A 4 -14.65 -7.12 -13.96
CA VAL A 4 -15.71 -7.42 -12.98
C VAL A 4 -15.07 -7.57 -11.59
N PHE A 5 -15.54 -6.75 -10.62
CA PHE A 5 -15.09 -6.79 -9.24
C PHE A 5 -15.23 -8.20 -8.63
N GLY A 6 -14.18 -8.64 -7.97
CA GLY A 6 -14.14 -9.95 -7.30
C GLY A 6 -13.95 -11.17 -8.22
N SER A 7 -14.03 -11.00 -9.54
CA SER A 7 -13.81 -12.04 -10.53
C SER A 7 -12.49 -11.85 -11.28
N ASN A 8 -12.14 -10.61 -11.60
CA ASN A 8 -10.89 -10.25 -12.25
C ASN A 8 -9.91 -9.66 -11.23
N MET A 9 -8.63 -9.92 -11.41
CA MET A 9 -7.59 -9.25 -10.63
C MET A 9 -7.57 -7.75 -10.95
N LEU A 10 -7.19 -6.94 -9.99
CA LEU A 10 -7.05 -5.50 -10.21
C LEU A 10 -5.95 -5.22 -11.25
N SER A 11 -4.88 -6.01 -11.20
CA SER A 11 -3.76 -5.97 -12.16
C SER A 11 -4.15 -6.32 -13.60
N ASP A 12 -5.29 -7.01 -13.84
CA ASP A 12 -5.81 -7.25 -15.19
C ASP A 12 -6.18 -5.94 -15.92
N MET A 13 -6.42 -4.86 -15.17
CA MET A 13 -6.62 -3.53 -15.77
C MET A 13 -5.37 -3.04 -16.51
N GLY A 14 -4.18 -3.44 -16.07
CA GLY A 14 -2.90 -3.10 -16.71
C GLY A 14 -2.67 -3.77 -18.07
N CYS A 15 -3.51 -4.77 -18.41
CA CYS A 15 -3.49 -5.50 -19.69
C CYS A 15 -4.85 -5.38 -20.39
N SER A 16 -5.62 -4.34 -20.09
CA SER A 16 -6.96 -4.15 -20.66
C SER A 16 -6.90 -3.90 -22.16
N HIS A 17 -7.82 -4.51 -22.92
CA HIS A 17 -8.02 -4.16 -24.33
C HIS A 17 -8.48 -2.71 -24.56
N VAL A 18 -8.93 -2.04 -23.49
CA VAL A 18 -9.25 -0.60 -23.49
C VAL A 18 -8.00 0.18 -23.12
N ARG A 19 -7.32 0.75 -24.11
CA ARG A 19 -6.04 1.45 -23.94
C ARG A 19 -6.04 2.55 -22.87
N VAL A 20 -7.16 3.26 -22.71
CA VAL A 20 -7.29 4.29 -21.67
C VAL A 20 -7.21 3.67 -20.27
N THR A 21 -7.88 2.54 -20.05
CA THR A 21 -7.85 1.81 -18.77
C THR A 21 -6.44 1.28 -18.47
N GLU A 22 -5.81 0.66 -19.46
CA GLU A 22 -4.44 0.16 -19.36
C GLU A 22 -3.44 1.26 -18.98
N VAL A 23 -3.42 2.34 -19.74
CA VAL A 23 -2.50 3.47 -19.50
C VAL A 23 -2.80 4.12 -18.14
N ALA A 24 -4.07 4.35 -17.81
CA ALA A 24 -4.46 4.97 -16.53
C ALA A 24 -4.04 4.10 -15.34
N PHE A 25 -4.27 2.78 -15.40
CA PHE A 25 -3.88 1.86 -14.33
C PHE A 25 -2.35 1.82 -14.16
N ASN A 26 -1.62 1.59 -15.24
CA ASN A 26 -0.17 1.46 -15.19
C ASN A 26 0.50 2.78 -14.75
N ALA A 27 0.06 3.93 -15.26
CA ALA A 27 0.54 5.23 -14.82
C ALA A 27 0.23 5.49 -13.35
N SER A 28 -0.96 5.10 -12.87
CA SER A 28 -1.33 5.23 -11.46
C SER A 28 -0.43 4.39 -10.56
N CYS A 29 -0.13 3.14 -10.93
CA CYS A 29 0.81 2.29 -10.19
C CYS A 29 2.20 2.91 -10.11
N ILE A 30 2.71 3.45 -11.22
CA ILE A 30 4.02 4.13 -11.26
C ILE A 30 4.01 5.37 -10.35
N CYS A 31 3.03 6.26 -10.52
CA CYS A 31 2.97 7.49 -9.74
C CYS A 31 2.79 7.22 -8.24
N CYS A 32 1.84 6.36 -7.88
CA CYS A 32 1.62 5.97 -6.48
C CYS A 32 2.86 5.30 -5.89
N GLY A 33 3.51 4.42 -6.64
CA GLY A 33 4.73 3.76 -6.19
C GLY A 33 5.86 4.74 -5.93
N LEU A 34 6.08 5.74 -6.78
CA LEU A 34 7.07 6.78 -6.55
C LEU A 34 6.77 7.62 -5.31
N VAL A 35 5.50 7.98 -5.08
CA VAL A 35 5.07 8.70 -3.87
C VAL A 35 5.31 7.86 -2.62
N LEU A 36 4.96 6.55 -2.64
CA LEU A 36 5.19 5.64 -1.52
C LEU A 36 6.69 5.48 -1.24
N MET A 37 7.50 5.37 -2.28
CA MET A 37 8.96 5.29 -2.13
C MET A 37 9.52 6.55 -1.48
N ALA A 38 9.14 7.75 -1.94
CA ALA A 38 9.56 9.02 -1.38
C ALA A 38 9.12 9.16 0.09
N PHE A 39 7.88 8.76 0.41
CA PHE A 39 7.36 8.80 1.77
C PHE A 39 8.08 7.78 2.68
N GLY A 40 8.37 6.57 2.19
CA GLY A 40 9.16 5.57 2.89
C GLY A 40 10.58 6.07 3.19
N MET A 41 11.24 6.67 2.20
CA MET A 41 12.56 7.28 2.38
C MET A 41 12.52 8.41 3.41
N SER A 42 11.50 9.26 3.40
CA SER A 42 11.35 10.32 4.40
C SER A 42 11.19 9.75 5.82
N LYS A 43 10.44 8.64 5.98
CA LYS A 43 10.35 7.94 7.28
C LYS A 43 11.70 7.40 7.74
N VAL A 44 12.51 6.85 6.84
CA VAL A 44 13.87 6.36 7.16
C VAL A 44 14.77 7.51 7.60
N MET A 45 14.73 8.65 6.89
CA MET A 45 15.63 9.78 7.14
C MET A 45 15.24 10.60 8.37
N PHE A 46 13.96 10.79 8.63
CA PHE A 46 13.46 11.71 9.65
C PHE A 46 12.69 11.02 10.77
N GLY A 47 12.27 9.77 10.58
CA GLY A 47 11.58 8.98 11.59
C GLY A 47 12.52 8.50 12.70
N ARG A 48 11.92 8.01 13.80
CA ARG A 48 12.64 7.39 14.91
C ARG A 48 12.00 6.08 15.30
N GLY A 49 12.80 5.12 15.76
CA GLY A 49 12.31 3.82 16.22
C GLY A 49 11.48 3.09 15.16
N VAL A 50 10.31 2.59 15.51
CA VAL A 50 9.44 1.80 14.64
C VAL A 50 9.03 2.58 13.38
N THR A 51 8.85 3.90 13.48
CA THR A 51 8.51 4.74 12.32
C THR A 51 9.63 4.70 11.27
N ALA A 52 10.90 4.81 11.68
CA ALA A 52 12.03 4.70 10.74
C ALA A 52 12.12 3.29 10.14
N TYR A 53 11.99 2.25 10.98
CA TYR A 53 12.02 0.87 10.49
C TYR A 53 10.88 0.55 9.52
N SER A 54 9.67 1.09 9.73
CA SER A 54 8.57 0.92 8.79
C SER A 54 8.88 1.49 7.40
N GLY A 55 9.65 2.58 7.33
CA GLY A 55 10.12 3.17 6.08
C GLY A 55 10.98 2.23 5.23
N PHE A 56 11.78 1.35 5.85
CA PHE A 56 12.57 0.34 5.13
C PHE A 56 11.72 -0.69 4.39
N PHE A 57 10.46 -0.86 4.76
CA PHE A 57 9.52 -1.72 4.04
C PHE A 57 8.64 -0.91 3.09
N LEU A 58 8.30 0.32 3.44
CA LEU A 58 7.47 1.16 2.59
C LEU A 58 8.20 1.61 1.31
N ALA A 59 9.47 1.96 1.39
CA ALA A 59 10.24 2.39 0.21
C ALA A 59 10.37 1.25 -0.84
N PRO A 60 10.77 0.01 -0.48
CA PRO A 60 10.73 -1.10 -1.42
C PRO A 60 9.32 -1.44 -1.92
N ALA A 61 8.28 -1.33 -1.08
CA ALA A 61 6.91 -1.52 -1.53
C ALA A 61 6.56 -0.53 -2.65
N GLY A 62 6.92 0.75 -2.49
CA GLY A 62 6.73 1.77 -3.53
C GLY A 62 7.48 1.44 -4.83
N PHE A 63 8.73 0.99 -4.72
CA PHE A 63 9.51 0.55 -5.88
C PHE A 63 8.84 -0.63 -6.61
N LEU A 64 8.41 -1.64 -5.87
CA LEU A 64 7.74 -2.82 -6.42
C LEU A 64 6.39 -2.44 -7.05
N LEU A 65 5.59 -1.56 -6.43
CA LEU A 65 4.35 -1.07 -7.04
C LEU A 65 4.61 -0.32 -8.35
N SER A 66 5.65 0.53 -8.40
CA SER A 66 6.05 1.18 -9.67
C SER A 66 6.43 0.14 -10.73
N THR A 67 7.12 -0.93 -10.34
CA THR A 67 7.51 -2.00 -11.24
C THR A 67 6.30 -2.80 -11.75
N VAL A 68 5.25 -3.00 -10.95
CA VAL A 68 3.96 -3.57 -11.40
C VAL A 68 3.38 -2.77 -12.56
N GLY A 69 3.42 -1.43 -12.49
CA GLY A 69 2.94 -0.56 -13.57
C GLY A 69 3.83 -0.58 -14.84
N VAL A 70 5.12 -0.93 -14.69
CA VAL A 70 6.06 -1.00 -15.83
C VAL A 70 6.03 -2.38 -16.51
N VAL A 71 5.70 -3.44 -15.75
CA VAL A 71 5.69 -4.83 -16.22
C VAL A 71 4.26 -5.37 -16.18
N PRO A 72 3.45 -5.15 -17.23
CA PRO A 72 2.10 -5.72 -17.31
C PRO A 72 2.13 -7.25 -17.29
N SER A 73 1.04 -7.86 -16.81
CA SER A 73 0.99 -9.32 -16.58
C SER A 73 1.02 -10.16 -17.85
N ASP A 74 0.68 -9.60 -19.01
CA ASP A 74 0.72 -10.24 -20.32
C ASP A 74 2.12 -10.28 -20.95
N TYR A 75 3.05 -9.41 -20.50
CA TYR A 75 4.39 -9.33 -21.06
C TYR A 75 5.34 -10.37 -20.45
N ILE A 76 5.53 -10.36 -19.13
CA ILE A 76 6.36 -11.33 -18.40
C ILE A 76 5.62 -11.74 -17.12
N HIS A 77 4.72 -12.71 -17.25
CA HIS A 77 3.79 -13.09 -16.18
C HIS A 77 4.47 -13.45 -14.85
N TRP A 78 5.53 -14.27 -14.88
CA TRP A 78 6.23 -14.66 -13.66
C TRP A 78 6.92 -13.49 -12.96
N LEU A 79 7.45 -12.51 -13.72
CA LEU A 79 8.07 -11.32 -13.14
C LEU A 79 7.00 -10.42 -12.52
N HIS A 80 5.87 -10.20 -13.23
CA HIS A 80 4.74 -9.47 -12.70
C HIS A 80 4.25 -10.04 -11.36
N LEU A 81 4.04 -11.35 -11.30
CA LEU A 81 3.64 -12.02 -10.06
C LEU A 81 4.68 -11.85 -8.95
N SER A 82 5.97 -11.98 -9.27
CA SER A 82 7.03 -11.83 -8.27
C SER A 82 7.05 -10.43 -7.66
N VAL A 83 6.91 -9.38 -8.47
CA VAL A 83 6.89 -8.00 -7.96
C VAL A 83 5.59 -7.69 -7.25
N ALA A 84 4.45 -8.23 -7.69
CA ALA A 84 3.16 -8.06 -7.02
C ALA A 84 3.14 -8.71 -5.64
N TYR A 85 3.63 -9.93 -5.50
CA TYR A 85 3.77 -10.60 -4.19
C TYR A 85 4.81 -9.91 -3.30
N GLY A 86 5.92 -9.45 -3.88
CA GLY A 86 6.92 -8.66 -3.16
C GLY A 86 6.31 -7.36 -2.61
N PHE A 87 5.52 -6.65 -3.42
CA PHE A 87 4.76 -5.48 -2.97
C PHE A 87 3.82 -5.83 -1.82
N ALA A 88 3.00 -6.88 -1.98
CA ALA A 88 2.06 -7.31 -0.96
C ALA A 88 2.75 -7.66 0.38
N LEU A 89 3.89 -8.35 0.32
CA LEU A 89 4.69 -8.68 1.50
C LEU A 89 5.22 -7.43 2.20
N CYS A 90 5.89 -6.55 1.46
CA CYS A 90 6.46 -5.31 2.01
C CYS A 90 5.36 -4.39 2.56
N ALA A 91 4.23 -4.24 1.87
CA ALA A 91 3.09 -3.47 2.31
C ALA A 91 2.48 -4.05 3.61
N THR A 92 2.35 -5.36 3.71
CA THR A 92 1.85 -6.03 4.92
C THR A 92 2.77 -5.81 6.11
N VAL A 93 4.08 -5.99 5.95
CA VAL A 93 5.04 -5.74 7.03
C VAL A 93 5.01 -4.28 7.46
N TYR A 94 4.97 -3.34 6.51
CA TYR A 94 4.81 -1.92 6.81
C TYR A 94 3.53 -1.65 7.62
N MET A 95 2.38 -2.19 7.21
CA MET A 95 1.11 -2.02 7.92
C MET A 95 1.18 -2.55 9.36
N LEU A 96 1.75 -3.74 9.57
CA LEU A 96 1.93 -4.34 10.90
C LEU A 96 2.80 -3.45 11.80
N MET A 97 3.89 -2.91 11.26
CA MET A 97 4.78 -2.02 12.02
C MET A 97 4.09 -0.70 12.36
N SER A 98 3.44 -0.08 11.39
CA SER A 98 2.69 1.17 11.58
C SER A 98 1.53 0.98 12.56
N LEU A 99 0.81 -0.15 12.49
CA LEU A 99 -0.25 -0.53 13.42
C LEU A 99 0.30 -0.71 14.85
N SER A 100 1.43 -1.39 15.01
CA SER A 100 2.07 -1.56 16.32
C SER A 100 2.43 -0.21 16.96
N GLU A 101 2.86 0.75 16.16
CA GLU A 101 3.16 2.11 16.62
C GLU A 101 1.89 2.85 17.07
N CYS A 102 0.77 2.69 16.35
CA CYS A 102 -0.52 3.27 16.76
C CYS A 102 -0.95 2.77 18.14
N TRP A 103 -0.83 1.47 18.43
CA TRP A 103 -1.14 0.90 19.74
C TRP A 103 -0.17 1.38 20.83
N ARG A 104 1.13 1.43 20.54
CA ARG A 104 2.15 1.91 21.50
C ARG A 104 1.99 3.38 21.86
N THR A 105 1.50 4.19 20.93
CA THR A 105 1.32 5.65 21.14
C THR A 105 -0.10 6.01 21.58
N ASN A 106 -0.90 5.03 21.99
CA ASN A 106 -2.30 5.21 22.44
C ASN A 106 -3.23 5.88 21.40
N ARG A 107 -2.93 5.71 20.12
CA ARG A 107 -3.79 6.16 19.03
C ARG A 107 -4.86 5.11 18.73
N PHE A 108 -5.72 4.84 19.71
CA PHE A 108 -6.68 3.73 19.70
C PHE A 108 -7.60 3.71 18.48
N VAL A 109 -8.07 4.86 18.02
CA VAL A 109 -8.95 4.96 16.85
C VAL A 109 -8.21 4.44 15.59
N CYS A 110 -6.99 4.92 15.35
CA CYS A 110 -6.18 4.45 14.22
C CYS A 110 -5.81 2.96 14.38
N GLY A 111 -5.46 2.53 15.59
CA GLY A 111 -5.19 1.13 15.89
C GLY A 111 -6.38 0.23 15.60
N ALA A 112 -7.59 0.61 15.99
CA ALA A 112 -8.82 -0.13 15.72
C ALA A 112 -9.13 -0.22 14.21
N PHE A 113 -9.04 0.89 13.47
CA PHE A 113 -9.23 0.90 12.02
C PHE A 113 -8.20 0.03 11.30
N GLY A 114 -6.91 0.15 11.64
CA GLY A 114 -5.85 -0.66 11.04
C GLY A 114 -6.02 -2.15 11.35
N SER A 115 -6.45 -2.51 12.56
CA SER A 115 -6.76 -3.90 12.92
C SER A 115 -7.94 -4.44 12.12
N ALA A 116 -9.01 -3.65 11.96
CA ALA A 116 -10.15 -4.03 11.12
C ALA A 116 -9.75 -4.23 9.66
N PHE A 117 -8.90 -3.35 9.10
CA PHE A 117 -8.38 -3.51 7.74
C PHE A 117 -7.56 -4.78 7.57
N LEU A 118 -6.71 -5.09 8.53
CA LEU A 118 -5.92 -6.31 8.50
C LEU A 118 -6.80 -7.57 8.54
N ILE A 119 -7.86 -7.56 9.37
CA ILE A 119 -8.83 -8.67 9.44
C ILE A 119 -9.54 -8.85 8.10
N VAL A 120 -9.97 -7.77 7.43
CA VAL A 120 -10.61 -7.84 6.11
C VAL A 120 -9.65 -8.38 5.06
N CYS A 121 -8.39 -7.93 5.06
CA CYS A 121 -7.36 -8.47 4.14
C CYS A 121 -7.14 -9.96 4.34
N ILE A 122 -6.96 -10.39 5.59
CA ILE A 122 -6.77 -11.82 5.93
C ILE A 122 -8.02 -12.62 5.54
N GLY A 123 -9.22 -12.13 5.89
CA GLY A 123 -10.48 -12.78 5.57
C GLY A 123 -10.69 -12.95 4.06
N SER A 124 -10.37 -11.94 3.26
CA SER A 124 -10.47 -12.00 1.81
C SER A 124 -9.48 -13.01 1.19
N PHE A 125 -8.29 -13.15 1.78
CA PHE A 125 -7.32 -14.17 1.37
C PHE A 125 -7.87 -15.59 1.60
N PHE A 126 -8.50 -15.82 2.76
CA PHE A 126 -9.14 -17.12 3.07
C PHE A 126 -10.46 -17.37 2.33
N SER A 127 -11.05 -16.37 1.67
CA SER A 127 -12.24 -16.56 0.83
C SER A 127 -11.99 -17.39 -0.43
N GLY A 128 -10.73 -17.72 -0.73
CA GLY A 128 -10.33 -18.48 -1.91
C GLY A 128 -10.35 -17.70 -3.22
N SER A 129 -10.66 -16.39 -3.17
CA SER A 129 -10.60 -15.50 -4.35
C SER A 129 -9.37 -14.61 -4.31
N ALA A 130 -8.37 -14.93 -5.14
CA ALA A 130 -7.17 -14.10 -5.29
C ALA A 130 -7.51 -12.68 -5.76
N ALA A 131 -8.52 -12.53 -6.62
CA ALA A 131 -8.98 -11.23 -7.12
C ALA A 131 -9.55 -10.34 -6.00
N LEU A 132 -10.33 -10.91 -5.07
CA LEU A 132 -10.83 -10.19 -3.91
C LEU A 132 -9.69 -9.81 -2.95
N ALA A 133 -8.78 -10.75 -2.70
CA ALA A 133 -7.64 -10.52 -1.81
C ALA A 133 -6.74 -9.38 -2.32
N GLU A 134 -6.39 -9.39 -3.62
CA GLU A 134 -5.63 -8.32 -4.26
C GLU A 134 -6.34 -6.97 -4.15
N THR A 135 -7.62 -6.93 -4.50
CA THR A 135 -8.39 -5.70 -4.53
C THR A 135 -8.52 -5.08 -3.13
N TRP A 136 -8.87 -5.89 -2.13
CA TRP A 136 -8.97 -5.38 -0.75
C TRP A 136 -7.62 -4.97 -0.18
N LEU A 137 -6.56 -5.73 -0.45
CA LEU A 137 -5.21 -5.36 -0.01
C LEU A 137 -4.83 -3.97 -0.53
N VAL A 138 -5.01 -3.72 -1.84
CA VAL A 138 -4.64 -2.44 -2.46
C VAL A 138 -5.51 -1.30 -1.91
N ILE A 139 -6.84 -1.45 -1.89
CA ILE A 139 -7.74 -0.39 -1.42
C ILE A 139 -7.46 -0.03 0.04
N LEU A 140 -7.38 -1.03 0.92
CA LEU A 140 -7.18 -0.80 2.35
C LEU A 140 -5.78 -0.28 2.65
N PHE A 141 -4.77 -0.75 1.91
CA PHE A 141 -3.42 -0.22 2.00
C PHE A 141 -3.37 1.26 1.61
N MET A 142 -4.03 1.67 0.52
CA MET A 142 -4.08 3.09 0.11
C MET A 142 -4.79 3.96 1.14
N ILE A 143 -5.92 3.49 1.68
CA ILE A 143 -6.62 4.21 2.77
C ILE A 143 -5.70 4.33 3.99
N TRP A 144 -5.03 3.25 4.38
CA TRP A 144 -4.07 3.28 5.49
C TRP A 144 -2.95 4.28 5.27
N MET A 145 -2.41 4.35 4.05
CA MET A 145 -1.36 5.30 3.68
C MET A 145 -1.80 6.75 3.84
N LEU A 146 -3.03 7.08 3.43
CA LEU A 146 -3.59 8.41 3.60
C LEU A 146 -3.76 8.77 5.08
N LEU A 147 -4.21 7.82 5.91
CA LEU A 147 -4.35 8.01 7.36
C LEU A 147 -2.97 8.21 8.02
N ASP A 148 -1.98 7.39 7.66
CA ASP A 148 -0.64 7.49 8.23
C ASP A 148 0.05 8.81 7.83
N ALA A 149 -0.08 9.23 6.58
CA ALA A 149 0.42 10.52 6.12
C ALA A 149 -0.26 11.69 6.85
N ALA A 150 -1.59 11.64 7.01
CA ALA A 150 -2.33 12.66 7.76
C ALA A 150 -1.87 12.73 9.23
N MET A 151 -1.62 11.57 9.86
CA MET A 151 -1.12 11.54 11.24
C MET A 151 0.26 12.19 11.40
N VAL A 152 1.16 11.99 10.44
CA VAL A 152 2.49 12.63 10.44
C VAL A 152 2.33 14.14 10.35
N VAL A 153 1.56 14.65 9.38
CA VAL A 153 1.33 16.09 9.20
C VAL A 153 0.71 16.73 10.44
N VAL A 154 -0.32 16.10 11.01
CA VAL A 154 -0.99 16.61 12.21
C VAL A 154 -0.04 16.64 13.42
N SER A 155 0.78 15.59 13.61
CA SER A 155 1.73 15.55 14.71
C SER A 155 2.79 16.64 14.62
N ASP A 156 3.28 16.94 13.42
CA ASP A 156 4.27 18.00 13.21
C ASP A 156 3.69 19.40 13.43
N PHE A 157 2.43 19.62 12.98
CA PHE A 157 1.75 20.89 13.15
C PHE A 157 1.49 21.22 14.61
N PHE A 158 0.94 20.27 15.37
CA PHE A 158 0.63 20.48 16.80
C PHE A 158 1.84 20.32 17.72
N GLY A 159 2.87 19.59 17.29
CA GLY A 159 4.13 19.46 18.04
C GLY A 159 4.89 20.78 18.11
N LYS A 160 4.95 21.52 17.03
CA LYS A 160 5.62 22.84 16.96
C LYS A 160 4.93 23.92 17.80
N SER A 161 3.60 23.86 17.95
CA SER A 161 2.86 24.87 18.72
C SER A 161 3.01 24.74 20.25
N ARG A 162 3.59 23.64 20.75
CA ARG A 162 3.86 23.44 22.19
C ARG A 162 5.22 23.93 22.66
N HIS A 163 6.08 24.33 21.74
CA HIS A 163 7.44 24.79 21.99
C HIS A 163 7.68 26.27 21.59
N ALA A 164 6.63 26.95 21.16
CA ALA A 164 6.58 28.40 20.90
C ALA A 164 5.79 29.12 22.00
#